data_d85391fe07abc028ef1763ed400861f4
#
_entry.id   d85391fe07abc028ef1763ed400861f4
#
_cell.length_a   1.000
_cell.length_b   1.000
_cell.length_c   1.000
_cell.angle_alpha   90.00
_cell.angle_beta   90.00
_cell.angle_gamma   90.00
#
_symmetry.space_group_name_H-M   'P 1'
#
loop_
_entity.id
_entity.type
_entity.pdbx_description
1 polymer ?
#
loop_
_entity_poly.entity_id
_entity_poly.type
_entity_poly.pdbx_seq_one_letter_code
_entity_poly.pdbx_strand_id
1 'polypeptide(L)'
;MRIMKREVMELWRVCFDDTEEFVQFYFDKKYKEENALVYWDEQGAAIAALQTPIYPMTFGGTQIRTGYISGACTHPLARARGVMTKLLREAFYVMRGRKILMSTLIPASEWLYAYYGKMGYATVFDYTPEHYTVLEKPVADHFRVEAIRDEELLTDDVFHYFQSMMRLRPCCVQHERDDFEVIVESLRMDGGALIVV
;
A
#
# COMPACT_ATOMS: atom_id res chain seq x y z
N MET A 1 -9.40 19.72 10.23
CA MET A 1 -8.65 18.44 10.18
C MET A 1 -8.65 17.87 11.59
N ARG A 2 -8.96 16.57 11.74
CA ARG A 2 -8.96 15.91 13.06
C ARG A 2 -7.53 15.91 13.63
N ILE A 3 -7.41 15.97 14.95
CA ILE A 3 -6.11 16.04 15.64
C ILE A 3 -5.25 14.83 15.26
N MET A 4 -5.81 13.61 15.26
CA MET A 4 -5.08 12.39 14.93
C MET A 4 -4.49 12.39 13.49
N LYS A 5 -5.28 12.79 12.48
CA LYS A 5 -4.80 12.87 11.09
C LYS A 5 -3.59 13.79 10.98
N ARG A 6 -3.64 14.96 11.63
CA ARG A 6 -2.55 15.93 11.61
C ARG A 6 -1.27 15.37 12.25
N GLU A 7 -1.38 14.79 13.43
CA GLU A 7 -0.22 14.25 14.16
C GLU A 7 0.42 13.06 13.42
N VAL A 8 -0.38 12.20 12.80
CA VAL A 8 0.14 11.10 11.98
C VAL A 8 0.83 11.63 10.72
N MET A 9 0.29 12.67 10.10
CA MET A 9 0.88 13.32 8.93
C MET A 9 2.22 13.99 9.27
N GLU A 10 2.33 14.67 10.42
CA GLU A 10 3.60 15.24 10.90
C GLU A 10 4.63 14.12 11.19
N LEU A 11 4.20 13.05 11.84
CA LEU A 11 5.07 11.89 12.08
C LEU A 11 5.56 11.25 10.78
N TRP A 12 4.70 11.18 9.76
CA TRP A 12 5.04 10.69 8.42
C TRP A 12 6.17 11.51 7.80
N ARG A 13 6.06 12.85 7.81
CA ARG A 13 7.10 13.76 7.30
C ARG A 13 8.45 13.60 7.97
N VAL A 14 8.46 13.23 9.26
CA VAL A 14 9.71 12.95 9.99
C VAL A 14 10.30 11.60 9.68
N CYS A 15 9.47 10.64 9.28
CA CYS A 15 9.88 9.24 9.14
C CYS A 15 10.17 8.79 7.72
N PHE A 16 9.54 9.41 6.73
CA PHE A 16 9.65 9.09 5.31
C PHE A 16 10.21 10.27 4.53
N ASP A 17 10.93 9.97 3.46
CA ASP A 17 11.51 10.95 2.54
C ASP A 17 10.60 11.18 1.32
N ASP A 18 9.30 11.28 1.60
CA ASP A 18 8.28 11.53 0.58
C ASP A 18 8.14 13.03 0.31
N THR A 19 7.77 13.40 -0.92
CA THR A 19 7.48 14.80 -1.25
C THR A 19 6.22 15.29 -0.53
N GLU A 20 6.14 16.58 -0.26
CA GLU A 20 4.95 17.17 0.38
C GLU A 20 3.68 16.93 -0.45
N GLU A 21 3.80 16.94 -1.77
CA GLU A 21 2.71 16.64 -2.69
C GLU A 21 2.19 15.21 -2.49
N PHE A 22 3.09 14.22 -2.40
CA PHE A 22 2.71 12.83 -2.14
C PHE A 22 2.10 12.66 -0.74
N VAL A 23 2.66 13.29 0.29
CA VAL A 23 2.11 13.25 1.65
C VAL A 23 0.69 13.78 1.65
N GLN A 24 0.46 14.95 1.05
CA GLN A 24 -0.88 15.54 0.97
C GLN A 24 -1.85 14.60 0.22
N PHE A 25 -1.44 14.10 -0.94
CA PHE A 25 -2.21 13.17 -1.75
C PHE A 25 -2.60 11.90 -0.96
N TYR A 26 -1.61 11.25 -0.30
CA TYR A 26 -1.86 10.05 0.47
C TYR A 26 -2.86 10.29 1.61
N PHE A 27 -2.67 11.36 2.36
CA PHE A 27 -3.55 11.68 3.48
C PHE A 27 -4.95 12.13 3.04
N ASP A 28 -5.11 12.66 1.86
CA ASP A 28 -6.43 13.02 1.34
C ASP A 28 -7.17 11.86 0.69
N LYS A 29 -6.48 10.98 0.01
CA LYS A 29 -7.09 9.88 -0.77
C LYS A 29 -7.13 8.54 -0.03
N LYS A 30 -6.08 8.21 0.73
CA LYS A 30 -5.90 6.86 1.31
C LYS A 30 -6.05 6.81 2.83
N TYR A 31 -5.69 7.86 3.54
CA TYR A 31 -5.76 7.87 4.99
C TYR A 31 -7.21 7.80 5.47
N LYS A 32 -7.49 6.82 6.34
CA LYS A 32 -8.77 6.69 7.05
C LYS A 32 -8.48 6.55 8.55
N GLU A 33 -9.09 7.42 9.36
CA GLU A 33 -8.83 7.45 10.80
C GLU A 33 -9.20 6.15 11.50
N GLU A 34 -10.23 5.46 11.02
CA GLU A 34 -10.64 4.14 11.53
C GLU A 34 -9.63 3.01 11.25
N ASN A 35 -8.70 3.22 10.33
CA ASN A 35 -7.63 2.27 10.02
C ASN A 35 -6.31 2.64 10.69
N ALA A 36 -6.20 3.81 11.32
CA ALA A 36 -4.99 4.27 11.94
C ALA A 36 -4.86 3.78 13.37
N LEU A 37 -3.69 3.28 13.71
CA LEU A 37 -3.26 3.04 15.08
C LEU A 37 -2.07 3.94 15.40
N VAL A 38 -2.10 4.58 16.55
CA VAL A 38 -1.11 5.57 16.96
C VAL A 38 -0.67 5.30 18.40
N TYR A 39 0.63 5.29 18.59
CA TYR A 39 1.21 5.25 19.92
C TYR A 39 1.65 6.66 20.33
N TRP A 40 1.10 7.11 21.43
CA TRP A 40 1.32 8.46 21.97
C TRP A 40 2.32 8.42 23.12
N ASP A 41 3.14 9.44 23.26
CA ASP A 41 3.95 9.62 24.44
C ASP A 41 3.13 10.27 25.60
N GLU A 42 3.80 10.46 26.74
CA GLU A 42 3.19 11.07 27.92
C GLU A 42 2.79 12.53 27.72
N GLN A 43 3.36 13.20 26.73
CA GLN A 43 3.07 14.59 26.36
C GLN A 43 1.95 14.69 25.31
N GLY A 44 1.46 13.55 24.80
CA GLY A 44 0.41 13.50 23.80
C GLY A 44 0.92 13.68 22.36
N ALA A 45 2.21 13.51 22.11
CA ALA A 45 2.77 13.50 20.78
C ALA A 45 2.73 12.08 20.15
N ALA A 46 2.40 11.99 18.86
CA ALA A 46 2.45 10.72 18.14
C ALA A 46 3.91 10.29 17.91
N ILE A 47 4.32 9.17 18.49
CA ILE A 47 5.70 8.66 18.37
C ILE A 47 5.82 7.39 17.53
N ALA A 48 4.72 6.72 17.23
CA ALA A 48 4.64 5.69 16.20
C ALA A 48 3.22 5.63 15.64
N ALA A 49 3.10 5.27 14.38
CA ALA A 49 1.82 5.07 13.73
C ALA A 49 1.92 3.95 12.69
N LEU A 50 0.79 3.36 12.39
CA LEU A 50 0.58 2.48 11.25
C LEU A 50 -0.89 2.53 10.84
N GLN A 51 -1.19 2.05 9.64
CA GLN A 51 -2.55 1.89 9.16
C GLN A 51 -2.82 0.44 8.80
N THR A 52 -4.09 0.04 8.91
CA THR A 52 -4.59 -1.30 8.62
C THR A 52 -5.75 -1.25 7.63
N PRO A 53 -5.58 -0.68 6.41
CA PRO A 53 -6.61 -0.77 5.40
C PRO A 53 -6.90 -2.25 5.08
N ILE A 54 -8.15 -2.51 4.72
CA ILE A 54 -8.64 -3.87 4.47
C ILE A 54 -8.89 -4.01 2.99
N TYR A 55 -8.28 -5.03 2.39
CA TYR A 55 -8.45 -5.36 0.99
C TYR A 55 -9.04 -6.76 0.80
N PRO A 56 -9.85 -6.97 -0.24
CA PRO A 56 -10.13 -8.31 -0.73
C PRO A 56 -8.84 -8.94 -1.25
N MET A 57 -8.70 -10.25 -1.14
CA MET A 57 -7.55 -11.00 -1.64
C MET A 57 -8.00 -12.36 -2.17
N THR A 58 -7.56 -12.72 -3.37
CA THR A 58 -7.73 -14.10 -3.85
C THR A 58 -6.80 -15.02 -3.07
N PHE A 59 -7.30 -16.16 -2.65
CA PHE A 59 -6.52 -17.14 -1.90
C PHE A 59 -7.06 -18.56 -2.12
N GLY A 60 -6.30 -19.39 -2.83
CA GLY A 60 -6.66 -20.79 -3.05
C GLY A 60 -8.04 -21.01 -3.67
N GLY A 61 -8.42 -20.19 -4.66
CA GLY A 61 -9.71 -20.28 -5.35
C GLY A 61 -10.89 -19.63 -4.64
N THR A 62 -10.64 -18.94 -3.52
CA THR A 62 -11.66 -18.15 -2.80
C THR A 62 -11.20 -16.72 -2.64
N GLN A 63 -12.09 -15.88 -2.14
CA GLN A 63 -11.76 -14.49 -1.76
C GLN A 63 -11.86 -14.35 -0.24
N ILE A 64 -10.81 -13.80 0.36
CA ILE A 64 -10.73 -13.50 1.78
C ILE A 64 -10.49 -12.00 1.99
N ARG A 65 -10.69 -11.53 3.23
CA ARG A 65 -10.30 -10.18 3.63
C ARG A 65 -8.93 -10.21 4.28
N THR A 66 -8.03 -9.34 3.82
CA THR A 66 -6.69 -9.18 4.39
C THR A 66 -6.49 -7.76 4.92
N GLY A 67 -5.79 -7.63 6.04
CA GLY A 67 -5.37 -6.34 6.57
C GLY A 67 -3.98 -6.01 6.03
N TYR A 68 -3.84 -4.90 5.35
CA TYR A 68 -2.55 -4.43 4.84
C TYR A 68 -1.91 -3.48 5.85
N ILE A 69 -0.68 -3.78 6.30
CA ILE A 69 0.08 -2.84 7.13
C ILE A 69 0.72 -1.79 6.23
N SER A 70 0.27 -0.56 6.37
CA SER A 70 0.75 0.59 5.60
C SER A 70 1.26 1.69 6.50
N GLY A 71 2.24 2.46 6.05
CA GLY A 71 2.76 3.64 6.74
C GLY A 71 3.30 3.36 8.15
N ALA A 72 3.84 2.16 8.37
CA ALA A 72 4.38 1.79 9.68
C ALA A 72 5.66 2.58 9.97
N CYS A 73 5.59 3.53 10.88
CA CYS A 73 6.69 4.42 11.20
C CYS A 73 6.84 4.67 12.70
N THR A 74 8.07 4.94 13.11
CA THR A 74 8.41 5.32 14.49
C THR A 74 9.35 6.51 14.46
N HIS A 75 9.00 7.54 15.22
CA HIS A 75 9.82 8.74 15.38
C HIS A 75 11.26 8.35 15.70
N PRO A 76 12.29 8.94 15.06
CA PRO A 76 13.69 8.54 15.24
C PRO A 76 14.13 8.43 16.71
N LEU A 77 13.71 9.38 17.56
CA LEU A 77 14.05 9.39 18.98
C LEU A 77 13.34 8.31 19.81
N ALA A 78 12.32 7.65 19.26
CA ALA A 78 11.57 6.56 19.91
C ALA A 78 11.89 5.17 19.37
N ARG A 79 12.79 5.08 18.39
CA ARG A 79 13.25 3.79 17.81
C ARG A 79 13.98 2.93 18.83
N ALA A 80 14.07 1.64 18.54
CA ALA A 80 14.72 0.62 19.38
C ALA A 80 14.10 0.42 20.79
N ARG A 81 12.95 1.03 21.09
CA ARG A 81 12.22 0.89 22.37
C ARG A 81 11.06 -0.11 22.32
N GLY A 82 10.92 -0.84 21.22
CA GLY A 82 9.85 -1.83 21.02
C GLY A 82 8.46 -1.23 20.77
N VAL A 83 8.34 0.08 20.54
CA VAL A 83 7.05 0.78 20.34
C VAL A 83 6.30 0.20 19.14
N MET A 84 6.95 0.07 17.97
CA MET A 84 6.32 -0.49 16.78
C MET A 84 5.92 -1.97 16.99
N THR A 85 6.70 -2.74 17.74
CA THR A 85 6.35 -4.13 18.09
C THR A 85 5.04 -4.20 18.88
N LYS A 86 4.83 -3.26 19.83
CA LYS A 86 3.57 -3.17 20.60
C LYS A 86 2.42 -2.78 19.67
N LEU A 87 2.65 -1.79 18.81
CA LEU A 87 1.63 -1.30 17.89
C LEU A 87 1.20 -2.35 16.86
N LEU A 88 2.14 -3.14 16.33
CA LEU A 88 1.83 -4.28 15.44
C LEU A 88 1.00 -5.36 16.15
N ARG A 89 1.30 -5.66 17.40
CA ARG A 89 0.48 -6.60 18.21
C ARG A 89 -0.93 -6.07 18.40
N GLU A 90 -1.08 -4.79 18.68
CA GLU A 90 -2.39 -4.15 18.77
C GLU A 90 -3.13 -4.20 17.43
N ALA A 91 -2.45 -3.97 16.31
CA ALA A 91 -3.02 -4.11 14.98
C ALA A 91 -3.60 -5.51 14.74
N PHE A 92 -2.91 -6.57 15.17
CA PHE A 92 -3.42 -7.94 15.07
C PHE A 92 -4.67 -8.16 15.93
N TYR A 93 -4.74 -7.59 17.14
CA TYR A 93 -5.96 -7.64 17.95
C TYR A 93 -7.13 -6.93 17.28
N VAL A 94 -6.89 -5.73 16.73
CA VAL A 94 -7.91 -4.95 16.01
C VAL A 94 -8.40 -5.72 14.78
N MET A 95 -7.48 -6.24 13.96
CA MET A 95 -7.83 -7.05 12.80
C MET A 95 -8.64 -8.28 13.17
N ARG A 96 -8.22 -9.02 14.21
CA ARG A 96 -8.95 -10.19 14.72
C ARG A 96 -10.36 -9.83 15.18
N GLY A 97 -10.52 -8.71 15.90
CA GLY A 97 -11.83 -8.19 16.31
C GLY A 97 -12.74 -7.86 15.11
N ARG A 98 -12.16 -7.46 13.99
CA ARG A 98 -12.84 -7.22 12.71
C ARG A 98 -13.03 -8.49 11.86
N LYS A 99 -12.71 -9.67 12.40
CA LYS A 99 -12.74 -10.97 11.73
C LYS A 99 -11.80 -11.04 10.50
N ILE A 100 -10.68 -10.34 10.56
CA ILE A 100 -9.62 -10.38 9.57
C ILE A 100 -8.53 -11.29 10.13
N LEU A 101 -8.30 -12.43 9.47
CA LEU A 101 -7.40 -13.48 9.95
C LEU A 101 -6.06 -13.49 9.20
N MET A 102 -5.92 -12.68 8.17
CA MET A 102 -4.69 -12.56 7.38
C MET A 102 -4.23 -11.11 7.37
N SER A 103 -2.93 -10.91 7.48
CA SER A 103 -2.29 -9.62 7.31
C SER A 103 -1.15 -9.72 6.30
N THR A 104 -0.98 -8.71 5.49
CA THR A 104 0.09 -8.62 4.51
C THR A 104 0.75 -7.25 4.55
N LEU A 105 1.97 -7.17 4.07
CA LEU A 105 2.74 -5.94 3.92
C LEU A 105 3.84 -6.12 2.88
N ILE A 106 4.41 -5.02 2.43
CA ILE A 106 5.61 -4.99 1.59
C ILE A 106 6.71 -4.30 2.40
N PRO A 107 7.80 -5.01 2.78
CA PRO A 107 8.92 -4.40 3.48
C PRO A 107 9.66 -3.41 2.57
N ALA A 108 9.87 -2.19 3.03
CA ALA A 108 10.59 -1.14 2.27
C ALA A 108 12.11 -1.37 2.19
N SER A 109 12.66 -2.27 3.00
CA SER A 109 14.10 -2.55 3.06
C SER A 109 14.33 -4.00 3.46
N GLU A 110 15.45 -4.58 3.04
CA GLU A 110 15.78 -5.99 3.26
C GLU A 110 15.83 -6.38 4.75
N TRP A 111 16.39 -5.54 5.60
CA TRP A 111 16.46 -5.82 7.04
C TRP A 111 15.07 -5.92 7.71
N LEU A 112 14.04 -5.34 7.11
CA LEU A 112 12.67 -5.40 7.61
C LEU A 112 12.05 -6.80 7.47
N TYR A 113 12.50 -7.63 6.54
CA TYR A 113 12.06 -9.03 6.45
C TYR A 113 12.35 -9.78 7.75
N ALA A 114 13.56 -9.64 8.29
CA ALA A 114 13.91 -10.25 9.57
C ALA A 114 13.12 -9.64 10.75
N TYR A 115 12.84 -8.35 10.70
CA TYR A 115 12.01 -7.68 11.71
C TYR A 115 10.58 -8.19 11.71
N TYR A 116 9.90 -8.20 10.55
CA TYR A 116 8.54 -8.68 10.44
C TYR A 116 8.44 -10.19 10.63
N GLY A 117 9.46 -10.95 10.28
CA GLY A 117 9.54 -12.38 10.57
C GLY A 117 9.41 -12.70 12.06
N LYS A 118 10.01 -11.87 12.95
CA LYS A 118 9.83 -11.99 14.41
C LYS A 118 8.41 -11.69 14.88
N MET A 119 7.60 -11.04 14.05
CA MET A 119 6.20 -10.75 14.31
C MET A 119 5.24 -11.80 13.71
N GLY A 120 5.78 -12.84 13.06
CA GLY A 120 5.00 -13.93 12.48
C GLY A 120 4.72 -13.81 10.99
N TYR A 121 5.28 -12.81 10.31
CA TYR A 121 5.22 -12.72 8.85
C TYR A 121 6.20 -13.69 8.19
N ALA A 122 5.80 -14.20 7.04
CA ALA A 122 6.67 -14.98 6.16
C ALA A 122 6.60 -14.41 4.74
N THR A 123 7.67 -14.53 3.99
CA THR A 123 7.68 -14.19 2.57
C THR A 123 6.88 -15.24 1.81
N VAL A 124 5.82 -14.80 1.13
CA VAL A 124 4.88 -15.68 0.40
C VAL A 124 4.64 -15.23 -1.04
N PHE A 125 5.14 -14.06 -1.39
CA PHE A 125 5.05 -13.52 -2.74
C PHE A 125 6.45 -13.32 -3.28
N ASP A 126 6.70 -13.90 -4.43
CA ASP A 126 7.89 -13.65 -5.23
C ASP A 126 7.55 -12.69 -6.37
N TYR A 127 8.55 -12.00 -6.89
CA TYR A 127 8.45 -11.23 -8.11
C TYR A 127 9.60 -11.60 -9.02
N THR A 128 9.31 -11.63 -10.31
CA THR A 128 10.33 -11.84 -11.33
C THR A 128 10.65 -10.48 -11.95
N PRO A 129 11.87 -9.93 -11.77
CA PRO A 129 12.27 -8.73 -12.47
C PRO A 129 12.45 -9.07 -13.96
N GLU A 130 11.71 -8.40 -14.82
CA GLU A 130 11.87 -8.52 -16.26
C GLU A 130 12.57 -7.27 -16.78
N HIS A 131 13.65 -7.48 -17.53
CA HIS A 131 14.39 -6.41 -18.17
C HIS A 131 14.06 -6.37 -19.66
N TYR A 132 13.45 -5.28 -20.08
CA TYR A 132 13.15 -5.07 -21.50
C TYR A 132 14.18 -4.12 -22.10
N THR A 133 14.77 -4.55 -23.19
CA THR A 133 15.56 -3.63 -24.04
C THR A 133 14.63 -3.05 -25.08
N VAL A 134 14.55 -1.72 -25.14
CA VAL A 134 13.80 -1.04 -26.19
C VAL A 134 14.50 -1.33 -27.51
N LEU A 135 13.89 -2.16 -28.35
CA LEU A 135 14.34 -2.39 -29.70
C LEU A 135 13.76 -1.27 -30.58
N GLU A 136 14.57 -0.68 -31.44
CA GLU A 136 14.15 0.39 -32.38
C GLU A 136 13.16 -0.08 -33.47
N LYS A 137 12.80 -1.36 -33.49
CA LYS A 137 11.84 -1.91 -34.45
C LYS A 137 10.42 -1.80 -33.89
N PRO A 138 9.47 -1.26 -34.65
CA PRO A 138 8.09 -1.24 -34.22
C PRO A 138 7.60 -2.68 -33.99
N VAL A 139 6.91 -2.87 -32.87
CA VAL A 139 6.12 -4.06 -32.59
C VAL A 139 5.11 -4.23 -33.74
N ALA A 140 4.92 -5.47 -34.20
CA ALA A 140 4.08 -5.78 -35.35
C ALA A 140 2.75 -5.01 -35.34
N ASP A 141 2.27 -4.64 -36.52
CA ASP A 141 1.08 -3.80 -36.82
C ASP A 141 -0.27 -4.29 -36.22
N HIS A 142 -0.23 -5.26 -35.31
CA HIS A 142 -1.41 -5.91 -34.73
C HIS A 142 -1.75 -5.47 -33.29
N PHE A 143 -0.89 -4.65 -32.67
CA PHE A 143 -1.13 -4.18 -31.31
C PHE A 143 -1.29 -2.66 -31.32
N ARG A 144 -2.36 -2.21 -30.65
CA ARG A 144 -2.53 -0.80 -30.29
C ARG A 144 -1.97 -0.60 -28.90
N VAL A 145 -1.00 0.31 -28.77
CA VAL A 145 -0.39 0.64 -27.49
C VAL A 145 -0.86 2.03 -27.10
N GLU A 146 -1.50 2.13 -25.96
CA GLU A 146 -1.96 3.40 -25.40
C GLU A 146 -1.30 3.67 -24.04
N ALA A 147 -0.77 4.87 -23.87
CA ALA A 147 -0.30 5.35 -22.59
C ALA A 147 -1.40 6.21 -21.93
N ILE A 148 -1.97 5.70 -20.88
CA ILE A 148 -3.01 6.40 -20.11
C ILE A 148 -2.31 7.38 -19.17
N ARG A 149 -2.36 8.66 -19.53
CA ARG A 149 -1.80 9.77 -18.76
C ARG A 149 -2.86 10.69 -18.18
N ASP A 150 -4.07 10.64 -18.70
CA ASP A 150 -5.18 11.48 -18.31
C ASP A 150 -6.30 10.63 -17.71
N GLU A 151 -7.01 11.19 -16.74
CA GLU A 151 -8.08 10.51 -16.05
C GLU A 151 -9.22 10.09 -16.98
N GLU A 152 -9.48 10.90 -18.02
CA GLU A 152 -10.49 10.63 -19.04
C GLU A 152 -10.23 9.35 -19.85
N LEU A 153 -8.96 8.91 -19.93
CA LEU A 153 -8.58 7.67 -20.61
C LEU A 153 -8.68 6.45 -19.72
N LEU A 154 -8.92 6.63 -18.41
CA LEU A 154 -9.11 5.55 -17.46
C LEU A 154 -10.55 5.05 -17.48
N THR A 155 -10.92 4.39 -18.57
CA THR A 155 -12.28 3.89 -18.80
C THR A 155 -12.64 2.70 -17.93
N ASP A 156 -13.93 2.39 -17.84
CA ASP A 156 -14.40 1.20 -17.14
C ASP A 156 -13.85 -0.10 -17.75
N ASP A 157 -13.65 -0.14 -19.05
CA ASP A 157 -13.09 -1.31 -19.74
C ASP A 157 -11.65 -1.59 -19.28
N VAL A 158 -10.83 -0.55 -19.12
CA VAL A 158 -9.46 -0.68 -18.60
C VAL A 158 -9.47 -1.21 -17.18
N PHE A 159 -10.33 -0.68 -16.32
CA PHE A 159 -10.46 -1.18 -14.95
C PHE A 159 -10.98 -2.63 -14.91
N HIS A 160 -12.01 -2.96 -15.67
CA HIS A 160 -12.54 -4.33 -15.74
C HIS A 160 -11.51 -5.33 -16.25
N TYR A 161 -10.72 -4.95 -17.25
CA TYR A 161 -9.62 -5.78 -17.72
C TYR A 161 -8.58 -6.01 -16.61
N PHE A 162 -8.10 -4.95 -15.97
CA PHE A 162 -7.18 -5.03 -14.83
C PHE A 162 -7.75 -5.96 -13.74
N GLN A 163 -8.99 -5.74 -13.31
CA GLN A 163 -9.63 -6.54 -12.27
C GLN A 163 -9.76 -8.01 -12.67
N SER A 164 -10.09 -8.29 -13.93
CA SER A 164 -10.21 -9.66 -14.44
C SER A 164 -8.88 -10.39 -14.36
N MET A 165 -7.78 -9.74 -14.76
CA MET A 165 -6.43 -10.31 -14.71
C MET A 165 -5.95 -10.53 -13.28
N MET A 166 -6.27 -9.61 -12.35
CA MET A 166 -5.93 -9.78 -10.94
C MET A 166 -6.70 -10.93 -10.29
N ARG A 167 -7.95 -11.16 -10.67
CA ARG A 167 -8.79 -12.26 -10.16
C ARG A 167 -8.31 -13.64 -10.61
N LEU A 168 -7.61 -13.75 -11.73
CA LEU A 168 -7.02 -15.01 -12.19
C LEU A 168 -5.82 -15.45 -11.35
N ARG A 169 -5.22 -14.57 -10.58
CA ARG A 169 -4.07 -14.91 -9.75
C ARG A 169 -4.51 -15.68 -8.51
N PRO A 170 -3.85 -16.80 -8.17
CA PRO A 170 -4.27 -17.68 -7.06
C PRO A 170 -4.09 -17.04 -5.69
N CYS A 171 -3.19 -16.04 -5.57
CA CYS A 171 -2.94 -15.29 -4.34
C CYS A 171 -2.58 -13.85 -4.71
N CYS A 172 -3.53 -12.92 -4.56
CA CYS A 172 -3.32 -11.54 -4.98
C CYS A 172 -4.28 -10.59 -4.24
N VAL A 173 -3.75 -9.49 -3.74
CA VAL A 173 -4.57 -8.39 -3.23
C VAL A 173 -5.37 -7.81 -4.39
N GLN A 174 -6.66 -7.63 -4.18
CA GLN A 174 -7.58 -7.06 -5.16
C GLN A 174 -7.80 -5.59 -4.86
N HIS A 175 -7.98 -4.79 -5.90
CA HIS A 175 -8.29 -3.38 -5.80
C HIS A 175 -9.68 -3.10 -6.35
N GLU A 176 -10.45 -2.29 -5.63
CA GLU A 176 -11.69 -1.72 -6.12
C GLU A 176 -11.39 -0.52 -7.04
N ARG A 177 -12.40 0.01 -7.69
CA ARG A 177 -12.25 1.12 -8.65
C ARG A 177 -11.53 2.33 -8.04
N ASP A 178 -11.95 2.76 -6.87
CA ASP A 178 -11.35 3.91 -6.17
C ASP A 178 -9.86 3.69 -5.86
N ASP A 179 -9.48 2.45 -5.48
CA ASP A 179 -8.07 2.11 -5.25
C ASP A 179 -7.25 2.16 -6.54
N PHE A 180 -7.84 1.66 -7.64
CA PHE A 180 -7.17 1.65 -8.93
C PHE A 180 -6.94 3.07 -9.46
N GLU A 181 -7.92 3.96 -9.33
CA GLU A 181 -7.78 5.38 -9.68
C GLU A 181 -6.65 6.05 -8.90
N VAL A 182 -6.59 5.82 -7.59
CA VAL A 182 -5.50 6.35 -6.75
C VAL A 182 -4.12 5.79 -7.15
N ILE A 183 -4.04 4.51 -7.53
CA ILE A 183 -2.79 3.90 -8.01
C ILE A 183 -2.33 4.60 -9.31
N VAL A 184 -3.24 4.82 -10.26
CA VAL A 184 -2.91 5.49 -11.53
C VAL A 184 -2.55 6.96 -11.31
N GLU A 185 -3.25 7.66 -10.42
CA GLU A 185 -2.94 9.05 -10.06
C GLU A 185 -1.55 9.16 -9.41
N SER A 186 -1.21 8.26 -8.47
CA SER A 186 0.13 8.19 -7.87
C SER A 186 1.22 7.92 -8.91
N LEU A 187 0.97 6.98 -9.84
CA LEU A 187 1.91 6.68 -10.90
C LEU A 187 2.20 7.92 -11.79
N ARG A 188 1.19 8.72 -12.05
CA ARG A 188 1.34 9.96 -12.82
C ARG A 188 2.12 11.04 -12.08
N MET A 189 1.96 11.16 -10.77
CA MET A 189 2.76 12.07 -9.94
C MET A 189 4.25 11.76 -10.05
N ASP A 190 4.61 10.49 -10.19
CA ASP A 190 6.00 10.04 -10.41
C ASP A 190 6.45 10.16 -11.89
N GLY A 191 5.65 10.79 -12.76
CA GLY A 191 5.92 10.92 -14.19
C GLY A 191 5.71 9.65 -15.00
N GLY A 192 5.12 8.62 -14.40
CA GLY A 192 4.75 7.36 -15.04
C GLY A 192 3.46 7.42 -15.85
N ALA A 193 3.12 6.30 -16.48
CA ALA A 193 1.85 6.10 -17.17
C ALA A 193 1.42 4.64 -17.09
N LEU A 194 0.12 4.39 -17.12
CA LEU A 194 -0.41 3.05 -17.32
C LEU A 194 -0.37 2.74 -18.84
N ILE A 195 0.28 1.65 -19.20
CA ILE A 195 0.37 1.19 -20.59
C ILE A 195 -0.65 0.08 -20.81
N VAL A 196 -1.50 0.27 -21.80
CA VAL A 196 -2.48 -0.74 -22.25
C VAL A 196 -2.09 -1.19 -23.66
N VAL A 197 -2.08 -2.49 -23.87
CA VAL A 197 -1.70 -3.12 -25.15
C VAL A 197 -2.84 -4.01 -25.63
#